data_3c6e3c1183e6ed283060db6b45d0eb99
#
_entry.id   3c6e3c1183e6ed283060db6b45d0eb99
#
_cell.length_a   1.000
_cell.length_b   1.000
_cell.length_c   1.000
_cell.angle_alpha   90.00
_cell.angle_beta   90.00
_cell.angle_gamma   90.00
#
_symmetry.space_group_name_H-M   'P 1'
#
loop_
_entity.id
_entity.type
_entity.pdbx_description
1 polymer ?
#
loop_
_entity_poly.entity_id
_entity_poly.type
_entity_poly.pdbx_seq_one_letter_code
_entity_poly.pdbx_strand_id
1 'polypeptide(L)'
;TIYFRLRDGKKDIKAASELTINPNHWSSEKQGYKDRVALVHEEKKLALNNEVQNIINLISQEYTPEADSEWLSTLIDKYHHPNRYKTEEEIAAETKPTLLDLFAEFLVKHKLSEVRIKNFRVVQRALARYELYVKATKRGQKGFILDVDLVTPDTLRDMWDFFQNEYQYYELYPSIYEAIPEKRTPQPRSKNTLIDCFSRIRTFFLWCFDNKRTTNRPFDKFPIEECTYGTPYYITLEERDRIFNADLSATPQLAIQRDIFIFQTLIGCRVSDLYRMTKLNVVNEAIEYIPKKTKEGNPVTVRVPLNDKAKEILERYKEYEGKLLPFISEQKYNDAIKKIFKLAGVDRIVTILDPLTH
;
A
#
# COMPACT_ATOMS: atom_id res chain seq x y z
N THR A 1 -24.84 -36.13 -23.65
CA THR A 1 -25.30 -34.72 -23.63
C THR A 1 -26.66 -34.63 -22.98
N ILE A 2 -26.89 -33.62 -22.15
CA ILE A 2 -28.20 -33.29 -21.55
C ILE A 2 -28.93 -32.37 -22.55
N TYR A 3 -30.19 -32.66 -22.79
CA TYR A 3 -31.08 -31.88 -23.62
C TYR A 3 -32.14 -31.22 -22.77
N PHE A 4 -32.39 -29.96 -22.98
CA PHE A 4 -33.52 -29.25 -22.41
C PHE A 4 -34.69 -29.29 -23.37
N ARG A 5 -35.87 -29.62 -22.88
CA ARG A 5 -37.11 -29.72 -23.65
C ARG A 5 -38.20 -28.94 -22.98
N LEU A 6 -38.78 -28.01 -23.74
CA LEU A 6 -39.87 -27.17 -23.27
C LEU A 6 -41.13 -27.51 -24.08
N ARG A 7 -42.23 -27.76 -23.37
CA ARG A 7 -43.53 -28.00 -23.96
C ARG A 7 -44.55 -26.96 -23.49
N ASP A 8 -45.20 -26.30 -24.44
CA ASP A 8 -46.29 -25.38 -24.16
C ASP A 8 -47.40 -25.57 -25.20
N GLY A 9 -48.49 -26.16 -24.82
CA GLY A 9 -49.59 -26.52 -25.69
C GLY A 9 -49.14 -27.41 -26.87
N LYS A 10 -49.18 -26.88 -28.09
CA LYS A 10 -48.76 -27.60 -29.31
C LYS A 10 -47.25 -27.40 -29.60
N LYS A 11 -46.59 -26.53 -28.87
CA LYS A 11 -45.13 -26.29 -29.05
C LYS A 11 -44.34 -27.38 -28.31
N ASP A 12 -43.35 -27.92 -28.97
CA ASP A 12 -42.37 -28.88 -28.42
C ASP A 12 -41.00 -28.52 -28.97
N ILE A 13 -40.23 -27.75 -28.20
CA ILE A 13 -38.93 -27.28 -28.57
C ILE A 13 -37.81 -27.97 -27.75
N LYS A 14 -36.69 -28.24 -28.38
CA LYS A 14 -35.59 -28.98 -27.73
C LYS A 14 -34.26 -28.39 -28.17
N ALA A 15 -33.35 -28.23 -27.22
CA ALA A 15 -31.97 -27.84 -27.48
C ALA A 15 -30.98 -28.68 -26.63
N ALA A 16 -29.79 -28.87 -27.17
CA ALA A 16 -28.68 -29.52 -26.49
C ALA A 16 -27.95 -28.52 -25.60
N SER A 17 -27.45 -28.99 -24.47
CA SER A 17 -26.50 -28.25 -23.66
C SER A 17 -25.09 -28.88 -23.77
N GLU A 18 -24.08 -28.19 -23.25
CA GLU A 18 -22.73 -28.75 -23.13
C GLU A 18 -22.57 -29.72 -21.95
N LEU A 19 -23.61 -29.83 -21.11
CA LEU A 19 -23.60 -30.73 -19.97
C LEU A 19 -23.67 -32.18 -20.41
N THR A 20 -22.87 -33.02 -19.79
CA THR A 20 -22.82 -34.44 -20.09
C THR A 20 -22.98 -35.27 -18.81
N ILE A 21 -23.76 -36.37 -18.94
CA ILE A 21 -23.95 -37.34 -17.86
C ILE A 21 -24.06 -38.73 -18.43
N ASN A 22 -23.65 -39.75 -17.67
CA ASN A 22 -23.92 -41.13 -18.03
C ASN A 22 -25.45 -41.37 -17.92
N PRO A 23 -26.13 -41.87 -18.98
CA PRO A 23 -27.57 -42.08 -18.96
C PRO A 23 -28.05 -42.92 -17.79
N ASN A 24 -27.26 -43.93 -17.35
CA ASN A 24 -27.58 -44.78 -16.21
C ASN A 24 -27.59 -44.04 -14.87
N HIS A 25 -26.96 -42.86 -14.78
CA HIS A 25 -26.88 -42.04 -13.58
C HIS A 25 -27.96 -40.97 -13.55
N TRP A 26 -28.72 -40.77 -14.62
CA TRP A 26 -29.73 -39.73 -14.75
C TRP A 26 -31.04 -40.14 -14.06
N SER A 27 -31.63 -39.22 -13.34
CA SER A 27 -32.99 -39.30 -12.79
C SER A 27 -33.91 -38.32 -13.49
N SER A 28 -34.90 -38.82 -14.25
CA SER A 28 -35.88 -37.97 -14.93
C SER A 28 -36.84 -37.28 -13.95
N GLU A 29 -37.04 -37.84 -12.78
CA GLU A 29 -37.87 -37.28 -11.73
C GLU A 29 -37.20 -36.08 -11.08
N LYS A 30 -35.90 -36.20 -10.77
CA LYS A 30 -35.11 -35.15 -10.12
C LYS A 30 -34.49 -34.18 -11.09
N GLN A 31 -34.51 -34.42 -12.39
CA GLN A 31 -33.81 -33.66 -13.40
C GLN A 31 -32.33 -33.50 -13.09
N GLY A 32 -31.66 -34.59 -12.67
CA GLY A 32 -30.27 -34.55 -12.24
C GLY A 32 -29.73 -35.97 -11.94
N TYR A 33 -28.68 -36.07 -11.16
CA TYR A 33 -28.15 -37.37 -10.72
C TYR A 33 -29.13 -38.15 -9.83
N LYS A 34 -29.15 -39.48 -9.98
CA LYS A 34 -29.77 -40.39 -9.00
C LYS A 34 -29.06 -40.29 -7.64
N ASP A 35 -29.76 -40.52 -6.53
CA ASP A 35 -29.20 -40.43 -5.17
C ASP A 35 -28.03 -41.38 -4.96
N ARG A 36 -28.18 -42.61 -5.43
CA ARG A 36 -27.18 -43.64 -5.27
C ARG A 36 -26.50 -43.96 -6.58
N VAL A 37 -25.38 -43.24 -6.82
CA VAL A 37 -24.50 -43.48 -7.97
C VAL A 37 -23.11 -43.78 -7.44
N ALA A 38 -22.61 -44.99 -7.69
CA ALA A 38 -21.27 -45.38 -7.30
C ALA A 38 -20.20 -44.63 -8.14
N LEU A 39 -19.02 -44.39 -7.57
CA LEU A 39 -17.84 -43.82 -8.21
C LEU A 39 -17.99 -42.38 -8.74
N VAL A 40 -18.95 -41.61 -8.28
CA VAL A 40 -19.09 -40.16 -8.57
C VAL A 40 -19.04 -39.38 -7.26
N HIS A 41 -18.09 -38.44 -7.16
CA HIS A 41 -17.97 -37.58 -5.99
C HIS A 41 -19.20 -36.69 -5.83
N GLU A 42 -19.65 -36.49 -4.56
CA GLU A 42 -20.85 -35.68 -4.25
C GLU A 42 -20.74 -34.25 -4.79
N GLU A 43 -19.57 -33.64 -4.74
CA GLU A 43 -19.33 -32.30 -5.29
C GLU A 43 -19.66 -32.23 -6.78
N LYS A 44 -19.27 -33.26 -7.57
CA LYS A 44 -19.55 -33.32 -8.99
C LYS A 44 -21.03 -33.51 -9.29
N LYS A 45 -21.73 -34.30 -8.46
CA LYS A 45 -23.19 -34.48 -8.56
C LYS A 45 -23.90 -33.15 -8.28
N LEU A 46 -23.51 -32.49 -7.18
CA LEU A 46 -24.09 -31.23 -6.76
C LEU A 46 -23.83 -30.11 -7.81
N ALA A 47 -22.61 -30.01 -8.34
CA ALA A 47 -22.27 -29.03 -9.37
C ALA A 47 -23.15 -29.18 -10.61
N LEU A 48 -23.25 -30.41 -11.17
CA LEU A 48 -24.09 -30.64 -12.35
C LEU A 48 -25.58 -30.40 -12.08
N ASN A 49 -26.10 -30.84 -10.91
CA ASN A 49 -27.50 -30.64 -10.54
C ASN A 49 -27.79 -29.13 -10.43
N ASN A 50 -26.90 -28.35 -9.85
CA ASN A 50 -27.05 -26.90 -9.73
C ASN A 50 -27.03 -26.22 -11.12
N GLU A 51 -26.13 -26.65 -12.02
CA GLU A 51 -26.09 -26.10 -13.40
C GLU A 51 -27.39 -26.42 -14.17
N VAL A 52 -27.88 -27.65 -14.10
CA VAL A 52 -29.15 -28.05 -14.71
C VAL A 52 -30.29 -27.18 -14.16
N GLN A 53 -30.35 -26.99 -12.85
CA GLN A 53 -31.40 -26.19 -12.21
C GLN A 53 -31.29 -24.69 -12.59
N ASN A 54 -30.08 -24.16 -12.68
CA ASN A 54 -29.85 -22.78 -13.11
C ASN A 54 -30.35 -22.54 -14.55
N ILE A 55 -30.07 -23.48 -15.46
CA ILE A 55 -30.56 -23.40 -16.85
C ILE A 55 -32.09 -23.48 -16.90
N ILE A 56 -32.72 -24.40 -16.12
CA ILE A 56 -34.17 -24.51 -16.01
C ILE A 56 -34.79 -23.19 -15.51
N ASN A 57 -34.23 -22.60 -14.47
CA ASN A 57 -34.67 -21.33 -13.94
C ASN A 57 -34.55 -20.19 -14.96
N LEU A 58 -33.40 -20.13 -15.68
CA LEU A 58 -33.19 -19.15 -16.74
C LEU A 58 -34.21 -19.29 -17.87
N ILE A 59 -34.46 -20.53 -18.36
CA ILE A 59 -35.49 -20.82 -19.37
C ILE A 59 -36.86 -20.36 -18.88
N SER A 60 -37.20 -20.61 -17.61
CA SER A 60 -38.50 -20.23 -17.05
C SER A 60 -38.66 -18.71 -16.91
N GLN A 61 -37.57 -17.98 -16.64
CA GLN A 61 -37.59 -16.52 -16.49
C GLN A 61 -37.67 -15.79 -17.85
N GLU A 62 -36.97 -16.31 -18.85
CA GLU A 62 -36.82 -15.66 -20.16
C GLU A 62 -37.85 -16.16 -21.21
N TYR A 63 -38.69 -17.14 -20.85
CA TYR A 63 -39.65 -17.72 -21.78
C TYR A 63 -40.70 -16.73 -22.25
N THR A 64 -40.89 -16.66 -23.56
CA THR A 64 -41.99 -15.93 -24.22
C THR A 64 -42.80 -16.84 -25.13
N PRO A 65 -44.08 -16.52 -25.42
CA PRO A 65 -44.89 -17.34 -26.29
C PRO A 65 -44.34 -17.48 -27.73
N GLU A 66 -43.44 -16.56 -28.16
CA GLU A 66 -42.81 -16.62 -29.48
C GLU A 66 -41.55 -17.51 -29.48
N ALA A 67 -41.08 -18.00 -28.33
CA ALA A 67 -39.88 -18.80 -28.24
C ALA A 67 -39.92 -20.03 -29.17
N ASP A 68 -38.80 -20.29 -29.82
CA ASP A 68 -38.57 -21.42 -30.73
C ASP A 68 -37.32 -22.21 -30.35
N SER A 69 -36.96 -23.21 -31.16
CA SER A 69 -35.75 -24.02 -30.88
C SER A 69 -34.45 -23.24 -31.01
N GLU A 70 -34.40 -22.20 -31.85
CA GLU A 70 -33.26 -21.34 -32.05
C GLU A 70 -33.07 -20.42 -30.83
N TRP A 71 -34.18 -19.82 -30.32
CA TRP A 71 -34.17 -19.07 -29.07
C TRP A 71 -33.62 -19.92 -27.89
N LEU A 72 -34.13 -21.16 -27.76
CA LEU A 72 -33.70 -22.04 -26.68
C LEU A 72 -32.22 -22.39 -26.77
N SER A 73 -31.74 -22.67 -28.00
CA SER A 73 -30.34 -22.96 -28.26
C SER A 73 -29.45 -21.75 -27.94
N THR A 74 -29.85 -20.56 -28.35
CA THR A 74 -29.15 -19.29 -28.09
C THR A 74 -29.10 -18.99 -26.60
N LEU A 75 -30.20 -19.21 -25.87
CA LEU A 75 -30.27 -18.97 -24.43
C LEU A 75 -29.32 -19.88 -23.67
N ILE A 76 -29.24 -21.16 -24.04
CA ILE A 76 -28.34 -22.15 -23.44
C ILE A 76 -26.88 -21.81 -23.80
N ASP A 77 -26.57 -21.45 -25.05
CA ASP A 77 -25.22 -21.02 -25.45
C ASP A 77 -24.80 -19.75 -24.72
N LYS A 78 -25.69 -18.79 -24.53
CA LYS A 78 -25.46 -17.57 -23.76
C LYS A 78 -25.17 -17.88 -22.27
N TYR A 79 -25.80 -18.90 -21.68
CA TYR A 79 -25.52 -19.36 -20.34
C TYR A 79 -24.10 -19.90 -20.21
N HIS A 80 -23.66 -20.77 -21.16
CA HIS A 80 -22.33 -21.39 -21.15
C HIS A 80 -21.23 -20.42 -21.62
N HIS A 81 -21.56 -19.52 -22.55
CA HIS A 81 -20.60 -18.60 -23.18
C HIS A 81 -21.07 -17.14 -23.14
N PRO A 82 -21.28 -16.56 -21.96
CA PRO A 82 -21.81 -15.20 -21.85
C PRO A 82 -20.96 -14.16 -22.57
N ASN A 83 -19.65 -14.35 -22.66
CA ASN A 83 -18.75 -13.41 -23.33
C ASN A 83 -18.91 -13.35 -24.86
N ARG A 84 -19.54 -14.34 -25.51
CA ARG A 84 -19.84 -14.29 -26.95
C ARG A 84 -20.96 -13.31 -27.30
N TYR A 85 -21.79 -12.96 -26.31
CA TYR A 85 -23.00 -12.15 -26.48
C TYR A 85 -22.86 -10.77 -25.82
N LYS A 86 -21.71 -10.47 -25.22
CA LYS A 86 -21.40 -9.15 -24.67
C LYS A 86 -20.95 -8.22 -25.77
N THR A 87 -21.40 -6.97 -25.73
CA THR A 87 -20.91 -5.91 -26.60
C THR A 87 -19.44 -5.59 -26.30
N GLU A 88 -18.73 -4.99 -27.27
CA GLU A 88 -17.36 -4.52 -27.06
C GLU A 88 -17.27 -3.55 -25.89
N GLU A 89 -18.32 -2.75 -25.64
CA GLU A 89 -18.40 -1.81 -24.51
C GLU A 89 -18.53 -2.54 -23.16
N GLU A 90 -19.31 -3.63 -23.09
CA GLU A 90 -19.46 -4.45 -21.89
C GLU A 90 -18.17 -5.23 -21.58
N ILE A 91 -17.48 -5.76 -22.61
CA ILE A 91 -16.18 -6.41 -22.44
C ILE A 91 -15.13 -5.38 -22.01
N ALA A 92 -15.13 -4.17 -22.60
CA ALA A 92 -14.24 -3.09 -22.23
C ALA A 92 -14.48 -2.61 -20.78
N ALA A 93 -15.74 -2.57 -20.31
CA ALA A 93 -16.10 -2.21 -18.96
C ALA A 93 -15.61 -3.26 -17.93
N GLU A 94 -15.70 -4.55 -18.26
CA GLU A 94 -15.19 -5.63 -17.40
C GLU A 94 -13.66 -5.73 -17.40
N THR A 95 -12.99 -5.28 -18.47
CA THR A 95 -11.52 -5.26 -18.58
C THR A 95 -10.92 -3.93 -18.15
N LYS A 96 -11.75 -2.93 -17.76
CA LYS A 96 -11.26 -1.64 -17.29
C LYS A 96 -10.38 -1.83 -16.03
N PRO A 97 -9.14 -1.34 -16.04
CA PRO A 97 -8.28 -1.48 -14.90
C PRO A 97 -8.85 -0.74 -13.68
N THR A 98 -8.84 -1.38 -12.54
CA THR A 98 -9.24 -0.77 -11.26
C THR A 98 -8.24 0.31 -10.84
N LEU A 99 -8.62 1.15 -9.86
CA LEU A 99 -7.68 2.11 -9.26
C LEU A 99 -6.41 1.41 -8.73
N LEU A 100 -6.54 0.23 -8.14
CA LEU A 100 -5.41 -0.52 -7.59
C LEU A 100 -4.48 -1.08 -8.68
N ASP A 101 -5.03 -1.48 -9.83
CA ASP A 101 -4.25 -1.91 -11.00
C ASP A 101 -3.48 -0.73 -11.59
N LEU A 102 -4.12 0.42 -11.74
CA LEU A 102 -3.47 1.66 -12.18
C LEU A 102 -2.41 2.13 -11.18
N PHE A 103 -2.63 1.92 -9.89
CA PHE A 103 -1.65 2.24 -8.86
C PHE A 103 -0.41 1.33 -8.96
N ALA A 104 -0.61 0.04 -9.27
CA ALA A 104 0.50 -0.88 -9.53
C ALA A 104 1.28 -0.48 -10.80
N GLU A 105 0.58 -0.10 -11.87
CA GLU A 105 1.18 0.43 -13.10
C GLU A 105 2.00 1.71 -12.82
N PHE A 106 1.46 2.63 -12.02
CA PHE A 106 2.14 3.86 -11.59
C PHE A 106 3.46 3.56 -10.88
N LEU A 107 3.47 2.60 -9.96
CA LEU A 107 4.68 2.22 -9.22
C LEU A 107 5.81 1.69 -10.11
N VAL A 108 5.46 1.12 -11.26
CA VAL A 108 6.44 0.59 -12.24
C VAL A 108 6.90 1.69 -13.21
N LYS A 109 5.97 2.50 -13.72
CA LYS A 109 6.24 3.45 -14.82
C LYS A 109 6.73 4.81 -14.36
N HIS A 110 6.35 5.25 -13.16
CA HIS A 110 6.76 6.55 -12.65
C HIS A 110 8.16 6.47 -12.03
N LYS A 111 9.06 7.39 -12.41
CA LYS A 111 10.42 7.45 -11.86
C LYS A 111 10.40 7.82 -10.38
N LEU A 112 10.50 6.81 -9.53
CA LEU A 112 10.52 6.94 -8.08
C LEU A 112 11.80 6.32 -7.51
N SER A 113 12.35 6.91 -6.46
CA SER A 113 13.39 6.24 -5.66
C SER A 113 12.78 5.05 -4.89
N GLU A 114 13.62 4.06 -4.56
CA GLU A 114 13.17 2.86 -3.81
C GLU A 114 12.42 3.21 -2.51
N VAL A 115 12.87 4.25 -1.80
CA VAL A 115 12.23 4.71 -0.56
C VAL A 115 10.82 5.27 -0.86
N ARG A 116 10.67 6.04 -1.94
CA ARG A 116 9.36 6.55 -2.36
C ARG A 116 8.43 5.43 -2.77
N ILE A 117 8.91 4.43 -3.52
CA ILE A 117 8.13 3.24 -3.88
C ILE A 117 7.61 2.53 -2.62
N LYS A 118 8.45 2.32 -1.60
CA LYS A 118 8.02 1.72 -0.32
C LYS A 118 6.91 2.54 0.34
N ASN A 119 7.02 3.86 0.35
CA ASN A 119 6.01 4.74 0.93
C ASN A 119 4.69 4.71 0.13
N PHE A 120 4.74 4.69 -1.19
CA PHE A 120 3.55 4.55 -2.03
C PHE A 120 2.86 3.19 -1.86
N ARG A 121 3.64 2.10 -1.69
CA ARG A 121 3.08 0.77 -1.39
C ARG A 121 2.30 0.72 -0.07
N VAL A 122 2.70 1.50 0.93
CA VAL A 122 1.91 1.64 2.17
C VAL A 122 0.54 2.25 1.86
N VAL A 123 0.50 3.31 1.05
CA VAL A 123 -0.75 3.94 0.63
C VAL A 123 -1.60 2.99 -0.23
N GLN A 124 -0.99 2.26 -1.17
CA GLN A 124 -1.70 1.26 -1.99
C GLN A 124 -2.41 0.21 -1.13
N ARG A 125 -1.72 -0.35 -0.12
CA ARG A 125 -2.34 -1.31 0.81
C ARG A 125 -3.47 -0.68 1.63
N ALA A 126 -3.31 0.57 2.08
CA ALA A 126 -4.36 1.27 2.82
C ALA A 126 -5.60 1.53 1.94
N LEU A 127 -5.42 1.87 0.65
CA LEU A 127 -6.53 1.99 -0.31
C LEU A 127 -7.23 0.65 -0.55
N ALA A 128 -6.48 -0.44 -0.66
CA ALA A 128 -7.05 -1.77 -0.81
C ALA A 128 -7.84 -2.19 0.44
N ARG A 129 -7.36 -1.88 1.65
CA ARG A 129 -8.13 -2.10 2.89
C ARG A 129 -9.37 -1.20 2.98
N TYR A 130 -9.29 0.04 2.52
CA TYR A 130 -10.46 0.91 2.42
C TYR A 130 -11.54 0.31 1.52
N GLU A 131 -11.17 -0.25 0.38
CA GLU A 131 -12.11 -0.94 -0.52
C GLU A 131 -12.82 -2.10 0.20
N LEU A 132 -12.08 -2.94 0.91
CA LEU A 132 -12.65 -4.04 1.71
C LEU A 132 -13.52 -3.52 2.85
N TYR A 133 -13.13 -2.43 3.50
CA TYR A 133 -13.92 -1.78 4.56
C TYR A 133 -15.27 -1.30 4.04
N VAL A 134 -15.31 -0.65 2.87
CA VAL A 134 -16.57 -0.22 2.24
C VAL A 134 -17.46 -1.42 1.92
N LYS A 135 -16.90 -2.50 1.35
CA LYS A 135 -17.62 -3.75 1.08
C LYS A 135 -18.24 -4.37 2.34
N ALA A 136 -17.52 -4.31 3.46
CA ALA A 136 -17.93 -4.92 4.72
C ALA A 136 -18.94 -4.07 5.48
N THR A 137 -18.87 -2.74 5.42
CA THR A 137 -19.61 -1.84 6.31
C THR A 137 -20.76 -1.09 5.65
N LYS A 138 -20.65 -0.76 4.36
CA LYS A 138 -21.69 0.03 3.68
C LYS A 138 -22.73 -0.89 3.02
N ARG A 139 -24.00 -0.73 3.44
CA ARG A 139 -25.13 -1.50 2.90
C ARG A 139 -25.23 -1.32 1.38
N GLY A 140 -25.36 -2.43 0.65
CA GLY A 140 -25.48 -2.44 -0.82
C GLY A 140 -24.15 -2.30 -1.56
N GLN A 141 -23.01 -2.20 -0.87
CA GLN A 141 -21.68 -1.99 -1.47
C GLN A 141 -20.81 -3.26 -1.54
N LYS A 142 -21.42 -4.46 -1.48
CA LYS A 142 -20.67 -5.74 -1.54
C LYS A 142 -19.77 -5.88 -2.80
N GLY A 143 -20.19 -5.29 -3.91
CA GLY A 143 -19.44 -5.25 -5.19
C GLY A 143 -18.60 -4.00 -5.38
N PHE A 144 -18.40 -3.17 -4.34
CA PHE A 144 -17.64 -1.92 -4.48
C PHE A 144 -16.21 -2.18 -4.94
N ILE A 145 -15.80 -1.46 -5.99
CA ILE A 145 -14.43 -1.45 -6.52
C ILE A 145 -14.01 0.01 -6.66
N LEU A 146 -12.82 0.33 -6.21
CA LEU A 146 -12.24 1.65 -6.41
C LEU A 146 -11.94 1.89 -7.90
N ASP A 147 -12.62 2.85 -8.47
CA ASP A 147 -12.44 3.31 -9.85
C ASP A 147 -11.96 4.77 -9.86
N VAL A 148 -10.88 5.07 -10.57
CA VAL A 148 -10.31 6.41 -10.66
C VAL A 148 -11.29 7.45 -11.19
N ASP A 149 -12.23 7.05 -12.09
CA ASP A 149 -13.21 7.95 -12.66
C ASP A 149 -14.38 8.28 -11.70
N LEU A 150 -14.61 7.41 -10.70
CA LEU A 150 -15.72 7.53 -9.76
C LEU A 150 -15.31 8.13 -8.40
N VAL A 151 -14.02 8.33 -8.14
CA VAL A 151 -13.57 8.99 -6.91
C VAL A 151 -13.99 10.45 -6.91
N THR A 152 -14.77 10.84 -5.91
CA THR A 152 -15.25 12.21 -5.69
C THR A 152 -14.52 12.85 -4.49
N PRO A 153 -14.67 14.17 -4.27
CA PRO A 153 -14.20 14.79 -3.03
C PRO A 153 -14.80 14.17 -1.77
N ASP A 154 -16.04 13.67 -1.81
CA ASP A 154 -16.67 12.97 -0.69
C ASP A 154 -16.03 11.58 -0.47
N THR A 155 -15.69 10.88 -1.55
CA THR A 155 -14.90 9.64 -1.45
C THR A 155 -13.54 9.90 -0.80
N LEU A 156 -12.88 11.03 -1.11
CA LEU A 156 -11.61 11.40 -0.48
C LEU A 156 -11.78 11.72 1.01
N ARG A 157 -12.91 12.35 1.43
CA ARG A 157 -13.23 12.57 2.85
C ARG A 157 -13.44 11.24 3.59
N ASP A 158 -14.21 10.33 3.00
CA ASP A 158 -14.41 8.98 3.53
C ASP A 158 -13.07 8.21 3.68
N MET A 159 -12.19 8.31 2.68
CA MET A 159 -10.84 7.72 2.75
C MET A 159 -10.01 8.36 3.87
N TRP A 160 -10.11 9.69 4.05
CA TRP A 160 -9.42 10.40 5.13
C TRP A 160 -9.86 9.88 6.49
N ASP A 161 -11.17 9.79 6.72
CA ASP A 161 -11.74 9.29 7.97
C ASP A 161 -11.34 7.84 8.23
N PHE A 162 -11.34 7.00 7.18
CA PHE A 162 -10.84 5.63 7.27
C PHE A 162 -9.35 5.59 7.67
N PHE A 163 -8.49 6.37 7.00
CA PHE A 163 -7.06 6.38 7.30
C PHE A 163 -6.77 6.88 8.70
N GLN A 164 -7.53 7.88 9.17
CA GLN A 164 -7.40 8.43 10.51
C GLN A 164 -7.76 7.40 11.59
N ASN A 165 -8.81 6.62 11.35
CA ASN A 165 -9.36 5.67 12.31
C ASN A 165 -8.93 4.21 12.06
N GLU A 166 -8.00 3.95 11.15
CA GLU A 166 -7.57 2.60 10.77
C GLU A 166 -7.08 1.77 11.96
N TYR A 167 -6.49 2.39 12.98
CA TYR A 167 -6.06 1.73 14.21
C TYR A 167 -7.22 1.10 15.00
N GLN A 168 -8.43 1.68 14.95
CA GLN A 168 -9.63 1.11 15.55
C GLN A 168 -10.20 -0.02 14.68
N TYR A 169 -10.18 0.15 13.37
CA TYR A 169 -10.71 -0.84 12.42
C TYR A 169 -9.87 -2.11 12.36
N TYR A 170 -8.60 -2.04 12.74
CA TYR A 170 -7.73 -3.20 12.88
C TYR A 170 -8.30 -4.25 13.85
N GLU A 171 -8.90 -3.80 14.96
CA GLU A 171 -9.52 -4.67 15.96
C GLU A 171 -10.95 -5.05 15.59
N LEU A 172 -11.69 -4.13 14.97
CA LEU A 172 -13.12 -4.33 14.65
C LEU A 172 -13.33 -5.21 13.41
N TYR A 173 -12.41 -5.21 12.45
CA TYR A 173 -12.54 -5.93 11.18
C TYR A 173 -11.26 -6.73 10.86
N PRO A 174 -10.89 -7.74 11.68
CA PRO A 174 -9.64 -8.48 11.52
C PRO A 174 -9.50 -9.15 10.15
N SER A 175 -10.59 -9.61 9.54
CA SER A 175 -10.58 -10.24 8.21
C SER A 175 -10.01 -9.35 7.10
N ILE A 176 -10.13 -8.02 7.22
CA ILE A 176 -9.55 -7.06 6.26
C ILE A 176 -8.02 -7.11 6.34
N TYR A 177 -7.49 -7.24 7.55
CA TYR A 177 -6.04 -7.26 7.81
C TYR A 177 -5.42 -8.65 7.62
N GLU A 178 -6.22 -9.70 7.70
CA GLU A 178 -5.83 -11.05 7.24
C GLU A 178 -5.67 -11.08 5.72
N ALA A 179 -6.59 -10.46 4.98
CA ALA A 179 -6.53 -10.37 3.53
C ALA A 179 -5.39 -9.43 3.04
N ILE A 180 -5.17 -8.31 3.72
CA ILE A 180 -4.14 -7.31 3.37
C ILE A 180 -3.33 -6.96 4.61
N PRO A 181 -2.32 -7.77 4.96
CA PRO A 181 -1.61 -7.65 6.22
C PRO A 181 -0.68 -6.43 6.28
N GLU A 182 -0.52 -5.90 7.50
CA GLU A 182 0.51 -4.94 7.85
C GLU A 182 1.56 -5.58 8.77
N LYS A 183 2.82 -5.15 8.62
CA LYS A 183 3.92 -5.66 9.45
C LYS A 183 3.83 -5.24 10.92
N ARG A 184 3.13 -4.16 11.20
CA ARG A 184 2.96 -3.59 12.54
C ARG A 184 1.50 -3.25 12.75
N THR A 185 1.03 -3.41 13.97
CA THR A 185 -0.30 -2.94 14.37
C THR A 185 -0.45 -1.46 14.02
N PRO A 186 -1.49 -1.07 13.28
CA PRO A 186 -1.77 0.32 12.96
C PRO A 186 -1.86 1.17 14.23
N GLN A 187 -1.24 2.34 14.21
CA GLN A 187 -1.28 3.32 15.28
C GLN A 187 -2.02 4.57 14.79
N PRO A 188 -2.57 5.40 15.70
CA PRO A 188 -3.14 6.70 15.33
C PRO A 188 -2.17 7.48 14.45
N ARG A 189 -2.63 7.96 13.29
CA ARG A 189 -1.80 8.78 12.40
C ARG A 189 -1.90 10.25 12.79
N SER A 190 -0.75 10.91 12.86
CA SER A 190 -0.70 12.36 12.98
C SER A 190 -1.30 13.05 11.75
N LYS A 191 -1.78 14.27 11.90
CA LYS A 191 -2.30 15.10 10.80
C LYS A 191 -1.29 15.20 9.65
N ASN A 192 -0.02 15.45 9.96
CA ASN A 192 1.05 15.49 8.94
C ASN A 192 1.22 14.15 8.18
N THR A 193 1.04 13.02 8.86
CA THR A 193 1.09 11.69 8.22
C THR A 193 -0.08 11.50 7.25
N LEU A 194 -1.28 11.96 7.61
CA LEU A 194 -2.45 11.93 6.73
C LEU A 194 -2.25 12.84 5.51
N ILE A 195 -1.79 14.08 5.73
CA ILE A 195 -1.42 15.01 4.65
C ILE A 195 -0.43 14.38 3.67
N ASP A 196 0.60 13.72 4.18
CA ASP A 196 1.60 13.01 3.39
C ASP A 196 0.98 11.84 2.58
N CYS A 197 0.07 11.07 3.17
CA CYS A 197 -0.64 9.99 2.47
C CYS A 197 -1.49 10.55 1.32
N PHE A 198 -2.27 11.59 1.57
CA PHE A 198 -3.13 12.20 0.58
C PHE A 198 -2.37 12.95 -0.50
N SER A 199 -1.22 13.56 -0.18
CA SER A 199 -0.29 14.12 -1.17
C SER A 199 0.23 13.04 -2.14
N ARG A 200 0.46 11.81 -1.67
CA ARG A 200 0.82 10.67 -2.53
C ARG A 200 -0.35 10.22 -3.39
N ILE A 201 -1.56 10.14 -2.84
CA ILE A 201 -2.76 9.81 -3.62
C ILE A 201 -2.98 10.87 -4.71
N ARG A 202 -2.84 12.17 -4.37
CA ARG A 202 -2.90 13.26 -5.35
C ARG A 202 -1.86 13.09 -6.45
N THR A 203 -0.61 12.74 -6.11
CA THR A 203 0.45 12.50 -7.10
C THR A 203 0.07 11.37 -8.06
N PHE A 204 -0.55 10.30 -7.55
CA PHE A 204 -1.05 9.20 -8.37
C PHE A 204 -2.18 9.66 -9.32
N PHE A 205 -3.16 10.43 -8.84
CA PHE A 205 -4.23 10.96 -9.69
C PHE A 205 -3.73 11.91 -10.78
N LEU A 206 -2.74 12.76 -10.45
CA LEU A 206 -2.09 13.62 -11.46
C LEU A 206 -1.38 12.77 -12.52
N TRP A 207 -0.66 11.72 -12.11
CA TRP A 207 -0.04 10.79 -13.07
C TRP A 207 -1.09 10.10 -13.95
N CYS A 208 -2.22 9.66 -13.39
CA CYS A 208 -3.31 9.08 -14.16
C CYS A 208 -3.86 10.07 -15.19
N PHE A 209 -4.07 11.32 -14.80
CA PHE A 209 -4.54 12.39 -15.68
C PHE A 209 -3.53 12.67 -16.82
N ASP A 210 -2.25 12.86 -16.49
CA ASP A 210 -1.18 13.15 -17.44
C ASP A 210 -0.98 12.00 -18.47
N ASN A 211 -1.20 10.75 -18.03
CA ASN A 211 -1.11 9.56 -18.87
C ASN A 211 -2.45 9.15 -19.50
N LYS A 212 -3.47 10.02 -19.47
CA LYS A 212 -4.80 9.81 -20.09
C LYS A 212 -5.49 8.53 -19.60
N ARG A 213 -5.25 8.14 -18.35
CA ARG A 213 -5.94 7.01 -17.70
C ARG A 213 -7.27 7.42 -17.11
N THR A 214 -7.47 8.71 -16.85
CA THR A 214 -8.71 9.32 -16.38
C THR A 214 -8.77 10.79 -16.77
N THR A 215 -9.96 11.35 -16.82
CA THR A 215 -10.19 12.81 -16.89
C THR A 215 -10.57 13.37 -15.51
N ASN A 216 -10.75 12.51 -14.51
CA ASN A 216 -11.17 12.89 -13.17
C ASN A 216 -10.04 13.58 -12.38
N ARG A 217 -10.37 14.69 -11.73
CA ARG A 217 -9.47 15.49 -10.88
C ARG A 217 -10.10 15.76 -9.52
N PRO A 218 -10.29 14.74 -8.69
CA PRO A 218 -11.05 14.88 -7.45
C PRO A 218 -10.40 15.81 -6.43
N PHE A 219 -9.09 16.02 -6.53
CA PHE A 219 -8.33 16.92 -5.65
C PHE A 219 -8.51 18.41 -5.96
N ASP A 220 -9.09 18.79 -7.10
CA ASP A 220 -9.36 20.20 -7.42
C ASP A 220 -10.37 20.82 -6.43
N LYS A 221 -11.25 19.99 -5.85
CA LYS A 221 -12.23 20.37 -4.81
C LYS A 221 -11.97 19.73 -3.45
N PHE A 222 -10.78 19.14 -3.26
CA PHE A 222 -10.31 18.59 -2.00
C PHE A 222 -8.92 19.16 -1.70
N PRO A 223 -8.84 20.37 -1.08
CA PRO A 223 -7.56 20.99 -0.74
C PRO A 223 -6.86 20.15 0.34
N ILE A 224 -5.58 19.85 0.11
CA ILE A 224 -4.73 19.24 1.12
C ILE A 224 -4.06 20.40 1.87
N GLU A 225 -4.24 20.43 3.19
CA GLU A 225 -3.59 21.40 4.04
C GLU A 225 -2.06 21.27 4.03
N GLU A 226 -1.37 22.29 4.44
CA GLU A 226 0.08 22.23 4.65
C GLU A 226 0.41 21.54 5.97
N CYS A 227 1.57 20.86 5.99
CA CYS A 227 2.07 20.22 7.20
C CYS A 227 2.41 21.31 8.25
N THR A 228 1.97 21.10 9.47
CA THR A 228 2.31 21.97 10.61
C THR A 228 3.50 21.38 11.36
N TYR A 229 4.54 22.18 11.54
CA TYR A 229 5.73 21.79 12.27
C TYR A 229 5.89 22.65 13.52
N GLY A 230 6.17 22.02 14.64
CA GLY A 230 6.54 22.71 15.86
C GLY A 230 7.95 23.30 15.79
N THR A 231 8.32 24.06 16.81
CA THR A 231 9.69 24.56 16.97
C THR A 231 10.68 23.41 17.11
N PRO A 232 11.74 23.34 16.27
CA PRO A 232 12.74 22.30 16.40
C PRO A 232 13.52 22.43 17.71
N TYR A 233 13.79 21.30 18.35
CA TYR A 233 14.71 21.29 19.51
C TYR A 233 16.15 21.22 19.05
N TYR A 234 16.99 21.85 19.82
CA TYR A 234 18.44 21.81 19.60
C TYR A 234 19.13 21.74 20.95
N ILE A 235 20.37 21.28 20.94
CA ILE A 235 21.26 21.38 22.11
C ILE A 235 21.99 22.71 22.06
N THR A 236 22.20 23.33 23.23
CA THR A 236 23.03 24.54 23.31
C THR A 236 24.51 24.20 23.19
N LEU A 237 25.36 25.23 23.02
CA LEU A 237 26.80 25.03 23.00
C LEU A 237 27.32 24.47 24.32
N GLU A 238 26.77 24.91 25.45
CA GLU A 238 27.09 24.42 26.78
C GLU A 238 26.69 22.96 26.96
N GLU A 239 25.52 22.57 26.47
CA GLU A 239 25.07 21.18 26.48
C GLU A 239 25.96 20.29 25.61
N ARG A 240 26.33 20.74 24.41
CA ARG A 240 27.29 20.07 23.54
C ARG A 240 28.62 19.85 24.25
N ASP A 241 29.14 20.89 24.92
CA ASP A 241 30.44 20.82 25.60
C ASP A 241 30.38 19.94 26.83
N ARG A 242 29.24 19.91 27.56
CA ARG A 242 29.02 18.92 28.63
C ARG A 242 29.02 17.49 28.08
N ILE A 243 28.36 17.25 26.96
CA ILE A 243 28.36 15.93 26.32
C ILE A 243 29.78 15.54 25.89
N PHE A 244 30.54 16.46 25.27
CA PHE A 244 31.91 16.19 24.83
C PHE A 244 32.84 15.84 25.95
N ASN A 245 32.71 16.53 27.08
CA ASN A 245 33.56 16.33 28.29
C ASN A 245 33.02 15.28 29.27
N ALA A 246 31.88 14.64 28.99
CA ALA A 246 31.31 13.62 29.87
C ALA A 246 32.30 12.45 30.05
N ASP A 247 32.51 12.05 31.31
CA ASP A 247 33.30 10.84 31.62
C ASP A 247 32.51 9.58 31.23
N LEU A 248 32.95 8.91 30.19
CA LEU A 248 32.43 7.65 29.70
C LEU A 248 33.49 6.54 29.75
N SER A 249 34.50 6.66 30.61
CA SER A 249 35.59 5.68 30.76
C SER A 249 35.07 4.28 31.09
N ALA A 250 34.00 4.20 31.88
CA ALA A 250 33.32 2.93 32.22
C ALA A 250 32.56 2.32 31.04
N THR A 251 32.32 3.07 29.96
CA THR A 251 31.51 2.64 28.79
C THR A 251 32.16 3.08 27.47
N PRO A 252 33.32 2.49 27.09
CA PRO A 252 34.11 2.92 25.92
C PRO A 252 33.31 2.94 24.61
N GLN A 253 32.34 2.05 24.45
CA GLN A 253 31.46 2.02 23.26
C GLN A 253 30.55 3.26 23.18
N LEU A 254 30.10 3.78 24.31
CA LEU A 254 29.33 5.04 24.33
C LEU A 254 30.26 6.24 24.09
N ALA A 255 31.49 6.21 24.55
CA ALA A 255 32.48 7.27 24.26
C ALA A 255 32.71 7.43 22.73
N ILE A 256 32.83 6.31 22.03
CA ILE A 256 32.92 6.32 20.55
C ILE A 256 31.67 6.98 19.91
N GLN A 257 30.47 6.61 20.36
CA GLN A 257 29.24 7.18 19.81
C GLN A 257 29.04 8.65 20.19
N ARG A 258 29.53 9.08 21.36
CA ARG A 258 29.63 10.49 21.74
C ARG A 258 30.51 11.28 20.76
N ASP A 259 31.68 10.77 20.45
CA ASP A 259 32.60 11.45 19.52
C ASP A 259 31.99 11.56 18.12
N ILE A 260 31.32 10.51 17.64
CA ILE A 260 30.58 10.53 16.38
C ILE A 260 29.46 11.58 16.40
N PHE A 261 28.69 11.66 17.51
CA PHE A 261 27.61 12.64 17.66
C PHE A 261 28.15 14.08 17.67
N ILE A 262 29.21 14.34 18.41
CA ILE A 262 29.84 15.65 18.45
C ILE A 262 30.39 16.01 17.06
N PHE A 263 31.10 15.09 16.40
CA PHE A 263 31.58 15.31 15.05
C PHE A 263 30.44 15.64 14.08
N GLN A 264 29.33 14.89 14.13
CA GLN A 264 28.15 15.17 13.33
C GLN A 264 27.58 16.56 13.56
N THR A 265 27.51 17.03 14.81
CA THR A 265 27.02 18.38 15.16
C THR A 265 27.95 19.47 14.63
N LEU A 266 29.26 19.25 14.68
CA LEU A 266 30.26 20.21 14.16
C LEU A 266 30.24 20.34 12.66
N ILE A 267 29.97 19.23 11.94
CA ILE A 267 29.88 19.22 10.48
C ILE A 267 28.49 19.61 9.97
N GLY A 268 27.45 19.48 10.79
CA GLY A 268 26.06 19.82 10.42
C GLY A 268 25.46 18.89 9.34
N CYS A 269 25.98 17.67 9.19
CA CYS A 269 25.55 16.73 8.16
C CYS A 269 24.42 15.80 8.64
N ARG A 270 23.64 15.24 7.70
CA ARG A 270 22.67 14.20 8.03
C ARG A 270 23.39 12.89 8.36
N VAL A 271 22.80 12.10 9.26
CA VAL A 271 23.35 10.80 9.65
C VAL A 271 23.61 9.89 8.44
N SER A 272 22.72 9.90 7.46
CA SER A 272 22.87 9.13 6.20
C SER A 272 24.08 9.56 5.35
N ASP A 273 24.48 10.83 5.43
CA ASP A 273 25.63 11.36 4.73
C ASP A 273 26.89 11.05 5.53
N LEU A 274 26.87 11.25 6.85
CA LEU A 274 27.97 10.92 7.76
C LEU A 274 28.40 9.45 7.61
N TYR A 275 27.42 8.51 7.61
CA TYR A 275 27.69 7.07 7.52
C TYR A 275 28.31 6.61 6.20
N ARG A 276 28.32 7.48 5.18
CA ARG A 276 28.94 7.23 3.89
C ARG A 276 30.36 7.80 3.81
N MET A 277 30.74 8.65 4.76
CA MET A 277 32.05 9.30 4.73
C MET A 277 33.17 8.29 4.99
N THR A 278 34.26 8.50 4.29
CA THR A 278 35.53 7.81 4.41
C THR A 278 36.64 8.83 4.66
N LYS A 279 37.84 8.38 4.91
CA LYS A 279 39.01 9.28 5.02
C LYS A 279 39.24 10.15 3.78
N LEU A 280 38.80 9.70 2.60
CA LEU A 280 38.90 10.49 1.35
C LEU A 280 38.02 11.74 1.36
N ASN A 281 37.06 11.84 2.27
CA ASN A 281 36.26 13.05 2.41
C ASN A 281 36.97 14.16 3.20
N VAL A 282 38.11 13.87 3.82
CA VAL A 282 38.94 14.87 4.51
C VAL A 282 39.92 15.46 3.51
N VAL A 283 39.68 16.70 3.10
CA VAL A 283 40.47 17.40 2.06
C VAL A 283 40.85 18.79 2.57
N ASN A 284 42.16 19.06 2.62
CA ASN A 284 42.69 20.38 3.01
C ASN A 284 41.98 20.97 4.26
N GLU A 285 42.02 20.25 5.37
CA GLU A 285 41.41 20.62 6.66
C GLU A 285 39.89 20.89 6.60
N ALA A 286 39.19 20.27 5.68
CA ALA A 286 37.75 20.36 5.53
C ALA A 286 37.16 18.97 5.25
N ILE A 287 35.85 18.81 5.55
CA ILE A 287 35.07 17.68 5.05
C ILE A 287 34.35 18.09 3.76
N GLU A 288 34.58 17.31 2.69
CA GLU A 288 33.91 17.50 1.40
C GLU A 288 33.02 16.30 1.09
N TYR A 289 31.75 16.56 0.77
CA TYR A 289 30.80 15.51 0.39
C TYR A 289 29.64 16.05 -0.45
N ILE A 290 28.98 15.16 -1.20
CA ILE A 290 27.72 15.47 -1.91
C ILE A 290 26.59 14.85 -1.11
N PRO A 291 25.62 15.64 -0.57
CA PRO A 291 24.50 15.12 0.20
C PRO A 291 23.64 14.17 -0.63
N LYS A 292 23.30 13.02 -0.08
CA LYS A 292 22.50 11.99 -0.76
C LYS A 292 21.16 12.52 -1.28
N LYS A 293 20.50 13.37 -0.50
CA LYS A 293 19.15 13.89 -0.83
C LYS A 293 19.13 14.80 -2.06
N THR A 294 20.25 15.46 -2.38
CA THR A 294 20.36 16.42 -3.50
C THR A 294 21.15 15.85 -4.69
N LYS A 295 21.68 14.62 -4.57
CA LYS A 295 22.55 14.03 -5.59
C LYS A 295 21.87 13.80 -6.94
N GLU A 296 20.58 13.47 -6.92
CA GLU A 296 19.82 13.05 -8.11
C GLU A 296 19.31 14.25 -8.97
N GLY A 297 19.40 15.48 -8.46
CA GLY A 297 18.95 16.67 -9.20
C GLY A 297 20.13 17.53 -9.65
N ASN A 298 20.57 18.41 -8.78
CA ASN A 298 21.70 19.31 -9.01
C ASN A 298 22.73 19.05 -7.90
N PRO A 299 23.72 18.15 -8.13
CA PRO A 299 24.67 17.77 -7.10
C PRO A 299 25.59 18.95 -6.76
N VAL A 300 25.53 19.41 -5.52
CA VAL A 300 26.40 20.46 -4.99
C VAL A 300 27.34 19.85 -3.96
N THR A 301 28.62 20.05 -4.10
CA THR A 301 29.61 19.67 -3.10
C THR A 301 29.52 20.60 -1.91
N VAL A 302 29.30 20.04 -0.73
CA VAL A 302 29.35 20.75 0.55
C VAL A 302 30.77 20.63 1.09
N ARG A 303 31.35 21.75 1.46
CA ARG A 303 32.66 21.85 2.09
C ARG A 303 32.51 22.48 3.47
N VAL A 304 32.92 21.78 4.51
CA VAL A 304 32.85 22.23 5.91
C VAL A 304 34.25 22.26 6.50
N PRO A 305 34.81 23.45 6.84
CA PRO A 305 36.10 23.52 7.53
C PRO A 305 36.08 22.81 8.87
N LEU A 306 37.14 22.10 9.21
CA LEU A 306 37.31 21.41 10.46
C LEU A 306 37.81 22.38 11.54
N ASN A 307 37.04 22.51 12.61
CA ASN A 307 37.49 23.18 13.84
C ASN A 307 38.36 22.24 14.68
N ASP A 308 39.00 22.76 15.73
CA ASP A 308 39.97 22.03 16.55
C ASP A 308 39.35 20.79 17.20
N LYS A 309 38.08 20.85 17.69
CA LYS A 309 37.39 19.69 18.27
C LYS A 309 37.12 18.59 17.22
N ALA A 310 36.77 18.97 16.00
CA ALA A 310 36.58 18.02 14.90
C ALA A 310 37.90 17.37 14.49
N LYS A 311 38.98 18.13 14.43
CA LYS A 311 40.36 17.62 14.18
C LYS A 311 40.79 16.65 15.30
N GLU A 312 40.56 17.01 16.56
CA GLU A 312 40.83 16.15 17.70
C GLU A 312 40.10 14.81 17.60
N ILE A 313 38.83 14.83 17.26
CA ILE A 313 38.06 13.58 17.09
C ILE A 313 38.64 12.75 15.93
N LEU A 314 38.95 13.35 14.80
CA LEU A 314 39.52 12.60 13.66
C LEU A 314 40.87 12.00 14.00
N GLU A 315 41.72 12.69 14.78
CA GLU A 315 43.02 12.19 15.23
C GLU A 315 42.89 10.97 16.14
N ARG A 316 41.86 10.91 17.03
CA ARG A 316 41.55 9.73 17.85
C ARG A 316 41.28 8.47 17.04
N TYR A 317 40.73 8.63 15.84
CA TYR A 317 40.31 7.52 14.94
C TYR A 317 41.14 7.39 13.67
N LYS A 318 42.33 8.01 13.64
CA LYS A 318 43.17 8.01 12.42
C LYS A 318 43.59 6.62 11.97
N GLU A 319 43.82 5.71 12.93
CA GLU A 319 44.22 4.32 12.66
C GLU A 319 43.02 3.40 12.38
N TYR A 320 41.79 3.90 12.54
CA TYR A 320 40.63 3.09 12.23
C TYR A 320 40.51 2.87 10.71
N GLU A 321 40.45 1.62 10.28
CA GLU A 321 40.36 1.25 8.87
C GLU A 321 38.91 1.27 8.36
N GLY A 322 38.70 1.65 7.10
CA GLY A 322 37.45 1.61 6.41
C GLY A 322 36.76 2.98 6.33
N LYS A 323 35.68 3.18 7.08
CA LYS A 323 34.92 4.44 7.09
C LYS A 323 35.62 5.51 7.91
N LEU A 324 35.10 6.75 7.84
CA LEU A 324 35.70 7.89 8.57
C LEU A 324 35.74 7.66 10.08
N LEU A 325 34.68 7.06 10.65
CA LEU A 325 34.55 6.81 12.08
C LEU A 325 33.93 5.40 12.31
N PRO A 326 34.02 4.82 13.52
CA PRO A 326 33.48 3.49 13.84
C PRO A 326 31.95 3.48 13.98
N PHE A 327 31.23 3.57 12.87
CA PHE A 327 29.78 3.64 12.84
C PHE A 327 29.12 2.30 13.23
N ILE A 328 28.01 2.40 13.96
CA ILE A 328 27.07 1.30 14.24
C ILE A 328 25.77 1.52 13.48
N SER A 329 24.77 0.62 13.60
CA SER A 329 23.48 0.86 12.96
C SER A 329 22.81 2.14 13.48
N GLU A 330 22.07 2.85 12.62
CA GLU A 330 21.41 4.12 12.97
C GLU A 330 20.50 3.98 14.20
N GLN A 331 19.78 2.86 14.33
CA GLN A 331 18.95 2.62 15.51
C GLN A 331 19.76 2.52 16.79
N LYS A 332 20.85 1.72 16.78
CA LYS A 332 21.75 1.59 17.95
C LYS A 332 22.42 2.93 18.28
N TYR A 333 22.76 3.71 17.27
CA TYR A 333 23.34 5.05 17.44
C TYR A 333 22.35 6.00 18.13
N ASN A 334 21.09 6.04 17.68
CA ASN A 334 20.05 6.85 18.32
C ASN A 334 19.81 6.43 19.79
N ASP A 335 19.85 5.14 20.09
CA ASP A 335 19.73 4.63 21.46
C ASP A 335 20.97 4.99 22.32
N ALA A 336 22.15 4.96 21.71
CA ALA A 336 23.39 5.40 22.38
C ALA A 336 23.36 6.89 22.71
N ILE A 337 22.91 7.75 21.78
CA ILE A 337 22.77 9.20 22.01
C ILE A 337 21.88 9.48 23.21
N LYS A 338 20.72 8.83 23.35
CA LYS A 338 19.82 9.00 24.50
C LYS A 338 20.51 8.67 25.82
N LYS A 339 21.29 7.58 25.85
CA LYS A 339 22.07 7.18 27.07
C LYS A 339 23.17 8.20 27.37
N ILE A 340 23.88 8.67 26.34
CA ILE A 340 24.96 9.66 26.50
C ILE A 340 24.38 10.97 27.04
N PHE A 341 23.27 11.46 26.53
CA PHE A 341 22.62 12.67 27.02
C PHE A 341 22.27 12.56 28.51
N LYS A 342 21.67 11.45 28.92
CA LYS A 342 21.35 11.19 30.33
C LYS A 342 22.60 11.17 31.19
N LEU A 343 23.69 10.52 30.76
CA LEU A 343 24.95 10.46 31.51
C LEU A 343 25.65 11.83 31.60
N ALA A 344 25.50 12.67 30.56
CA ALA A 344 26.03 14.02 30.53
C ALA A 344 25.15 15.06 31.27
N GLY A 345 24.04 14.64 31.89
CA GLY A 345 23.11 15.55 32.58
C GLY A 345 22.40 16.53 31.62
N VAL A 346 22.13 16.09 30.39
CA VAL A 346 21.37 16.86 29.39
C VAL A 346 19.99 16.23 29.27
N ASP A 347 19.11 16.57 30.20
CA ASP A 347 17.80 15.94 30.39
C ASP A 347 16.67 16.97 30.63
N ARG A 348 16.84 18.21 30.18
CA ARG A 348 15.84 19.25 30.31
C ARG A 348 14.52 18.88 29.63
N ILE A 349 13.42 19.29 30.23
CA ILE A 349 12.08 19.17 29.67
C ILE A 349 11.90 20.24 28.59
N VAL A 350 11.39 19.85 27.44
CA VAL A 350 11.05 20.75 26.35
C VAL A 350 9.57 20.62 25.98
N THR A 351 8.92 21.73 25.67
CA THR A 351 7.53 21.74 25.16
C THR A 351 7.55 21.41 23.69
N ILE A 352 6.72 20.46 23.32
CA ILE A 352 6.58 20.02 21.91
C ILE A 352 5.15 20.25 21.43
N LEU A 353 4.99 20.42 20.13
CA LEU A 353 3.67 20.38 19.49
C LEU A 353 3.14 18.95 19.54
N ASP A 354 1.90 18.78 19.96
CA ASP A 354 1.26 17.46 19.94
C ASP A 354 1.14 16.97 18.48
N PRO A 355 1.64 15.78 18.14
CA PRO A 355 1.63 15.30 16.75
C PRO A 355 0.23 14.95 16.23
N LEU A 356 -0.76 14.74 17.09
CA LEU A 356 -2.11 14.36 16.72
C LEU A 356 -3.07 15.55 16.69
N THR A 357 -2.99 16.43 17.70
CA THR A 357 -3.91 17.54 17.88
C THR A 357 -3.36 18.89 17.43
N HIS A 358 -2.03 19.03 17.30
CA HIS A 358 -1.32 20.29 17.03
C HIS A 358 -1.57 21.34 18.10
#